data_0089b9e38dc9794633da41c950fb4628
#
_entry.id   0089b9e38dc9794633da41c950fb4628
#
_cell.length_a   1.000
_cell.length_b   1.000
_cell.length_c   1.000
_cell.angle_alpha   90.00
_cell.angle_beta   90.00
_cell.angle_gamma   90.00
#
_symmetry.space_group_name_H-M   'P 1'
#
loop_
_entity.id
_entity.type
_entity.pdbx_description
1 polymer ?
#
loop_
_entity_poly.entity_id
_entity_poly.type
_entity_poly.pdbx_seq_one_letter_code
_entity_poly.pdbx_strand_id
1 'polypeptide(L)'
;MAGPTVSGKKRLFVALGGIAFIFILLIIRLFWIQIIDGKRLSEMAQEQQTQDTSLSAARGTITDTNGVVLAQSGTAYKVLLNPYQLSRKQEDLPRIVRELSDILDLDSEYVMKQATKKNSNDVYYKEVILKRQVEREVVDEIKSRMLGSGVYTAIDSKRYYPEGSLFSQLLGFTTVDGTGQAGLEQKYNKYLAGENGRMITETDANHKAIAYGSQEILDPEDGYDIKLTTDSVVESFLEKALKEALEVNKAETAQGIIMSCKTGRIIAMSTQPDFDPNDPPRSDVAALNALSRNRIVADAYEPGSTFKIITLSAALDSGKVTSANEYNCGGSYTVNGEKIKCWKSGGHGHETLKKAVQNS
;
A
#
# COMPACT_ATOMS: atom_id res chain seq x y z
N MET A 1 91.45 14.99 -7.08
CA MET A 1 90.00 15.32 -6.83
C MET A 1 89.95 16.02 -5.50
N ALA A 2 89.62 17.32 -5.48
CA ALA A 2 89.48 18.07 -4.25
C ALA A 2 88.23 17.61 -3.49
N GLY A 3 88.36 17.12 -2.27
CA GLY A 3 87.23 16.72 -1.42
C GLY A 3 86.31 17.93 -1.06
N PRO A 4 85.07 17.70 -0.72
CA PRO A 4 84.09 18.75 -0.46
C PRO A 4 84.54 19.61 0.73
N THR A 5 84.44 20.94 0.58
CA THR A 5 84.80 21.93 1.62
C THR A 5 83.90 21.76 2.82
N VAL A 6 84.41 22.12 4.03
CA VAL A 6 83.62 22.02 5.30
C VAL A 6 82.26 22.73 5.23
N SER A 7 82.18 23.85 4.49
CA SER A 7 80.95 24.61 4.18
C SER A 7 79.99 23.80 3.29
N GLY A 8 80.50 23.02 2.29
CA GLY A 8 79.68 22.16 1.48
C GLY A 8 79.06 20.98 2.24
N LYS A 9 79.84 20.37 3.16
CA LYS A 9 79.29 19.32 4.04
C LYS A 9 78.21 19.83 4.97
N LYS A 10 78.34 21.00 5.57
CA LYS A 10 77.24 21.59 6.42
C LYS A 10 75.95 21.87 5.61
N ARG A 11 76.04 22.39 4.39
CA ARG A 11 74.89 22.60 3.51
C ARG A 11 74.23 21.29 3.11
N LEU A 12 75.02 20.24 2.87
CA LEU A 12 74.50 18.92 2.58
C LEU A 12 73.73 18.30 3.75
N PHE A 13 74.29 18.41 5.02
CA PHE A 13 73.62 17.96 6.23
C PHE A 13 72.34 18.73 6.50
N VAL A 14 72.30 20.03 6.28
CA VAL A 14 71.08 20.85 6.43
C VAL A 14 70.00 20.43 5.42
N ALA A 15 70.40 20.22 4.15
CA ALA A 15 69.51 19.75 3.11
C ALA A 15 68.98 18.35 3.42
N LEU A 16 69.84 17.42 3.87
CA LEU A 16 69.43 16.07 4.22
C LEU A 16 68.47 16.09 5.44
N GLY A 17 68.76 16.92 6.44
CA GLY A 17 67.89 17.12 7.61
C GLY A 17 66.52 17.72 7.23
N GLY A 18 66.50 18.66 6.28
CA GLY A 18 65.24 19.20 5.72
C GLY A 18 64.40 18.16 4.98
N ILE A 19 65.05 17.32 4.15
CA ILE A 19 64.38 16.21 3.45
C ILE A 19 63.86 15.19 4.47
N ALA A 20 64.68 14.76 5.47
CA ALA A 20 64.26 13.84 6.49
C ALA A 20 63.06 14.38 7.31
N PHE A 21 63.07 15.69 7.64
CA PHE A 21 61.95 16.32 8.33
C PHE A 21 60.65 16.28 7.50
N ILE A 22 60.71 16.55 6.18
CA ILE A 22 59.56 16.42 5.28
C ILE A 22 59.05 14.99 5.26
N PHE A 23 59.92 13.96 5.19
CA PHE A 23 59.53 12.58 5.21
C PHE A 23 58.84 12.18 6.53
N ILE A 24 59.34 12.69 7.67
CA ILE A 24 58.70 12.49 8.97
C ILE A 24 57.27 13.08 8.98
N LEU A 25 57.07 14.29 8.48
CA LEU A 25 55.75 14.89 8.37
C LEU A 25 54.82 14.07 7.47
N LEU A 26 55.32 13.58 6.36
CA LEU A 26 54.52 12.69 5.46
C LEU A 26 54.14 11.38 6.15
N ILE A 27 55.08 10.75 6.91
CA ILE A 27 54.78 9.53 7.66
C ILE A 27 53.69 9.78 8.72
N ILE A 28 53.82 10.90 9.49
CA ILE A 28 52.81 11.29 10.47
C ILE A 28 51.43 11.51 9.77
N ARG A 29 51.42 12.17 8.63
CA ARG A 29 50.19 12.42 7.86
C ARG A 29 49.59 11.12 7.32
N LEU A 30 50.39 10.21 6.80
CA LEU A 30 49.94 8.89 6.35
C LEU A 30 49.41 8.04 7.54
N PHE A 31 50.08 8.06 8.65
CA PHE A 31 49.62 7.39 9.87
C PHE A 31 48.24 7.92 10.29
N TRP A 32 48.06 9.26 10.28
CA TRP A 32 46.77 9.85 10.61
C TRP A 32 45.67 9.39 9.64
N ILE A 33 45.90 9.44 8.32
CA ILE A 33 44.92 9.06 7.30
C ILE A 33 44.60 7.56 7.36
N GLN A 34 45.62 6.69 7.58
CA GLN A 34 45.42 5.24 7.51
C GLN A 34 44.89 4.64 8.84
N ILE A 35 45.30 5.18 9.97
CA ILE A 35 44.97 4.60 11.26
C ILE A 35 43.83 5.35 11.97
N ILE A 36 43.87 6.70 12.00
CA ILE A 36 42.89 7.51 12.72
C ILE A 36 41.62 7.74 11.86
N ASP A 37 41.81 8.18 10.63
CA ASP A 37 40.68 8.43 9.70
C ASP A 37 40.34 7.21 8.80
N GLY A 38 41.11 6.16 8.85
CA GLY A 38 41.05 5.02 7.93
C GLY A 38 39.67 4.35 7.89
N LYS A 39 39.06 4.15 9.04
CA LYS A 39 37.71 3.56 9.13
C LYS A 39 36.68 4.45 8.48
N ARG A 40 36.66 5.75 8.79
CA ARG A 40 35.73 6.72 8.22
C ARG A 40 35.90 6.85 6.69
N LEU A 41 37.14 6.90 6.21
CA LEU A 41 37.43 6.99 4.79
C LEU A 41 37.06 5.71 4.03
N SER A 42 37.23 4.55 4.66
CA SER A 42 36.81 3.26 4.11
C SER A 42 35.27 3.17 4.02
N GLU A 43 34.55 3.59 5.05
CA GLU A 43 33.07 3.65 5.05
C GLU A 43 32.57 4.60 3.94
N MET A 44 33.12 5.81 3.83
CA MET A 44 32.77 6.75 2.77
C MET A 44 33.11 6.21 1.35
N ALA A 45 34.21 5.49 1.19
CA ALA A 45 34.57 4.87 -0.09
C ALA A 45 33.58 3.73 -0.40
N GLN A 46 33.21 2.93 0.57
CA GLN A 46 32.25 1.85 0.41
C GLN A 46 30.85 2.37 0.05
N GLU A 47 30.37 3.44 0.71
CA GLU A 47 29.11 4.13 0.35
C GLU A 47 29.12 4.71 -1.07
N GLN A 48 30.26 5.13 -1.58
CA GLN A 48 30.41 5.63 -2.95
C GLN A 48 30.54 4.51 -4.00
N GLN A 49 31.02 3.33 -3.58
CA GLN A 49 31.29 2.20 -4.47
C GLN A 49 30.17 1.17 -4.49
N THR A 50 29.19 1.26 -3.57
CA THR A 50 28.06 0.33 -3.54
C THR A 50 26.74 1.06 -3.87
N GLN A 51 25.91 0.39 -4.65
CA GLN A 51 24.52 0.78 -4.87
C GLN A 51 23.62 -0.24 -4.16
N ASP A 52 22.82 0.25 -3.23
CA ASP A 52 21.80 -0.52 -2.54
C ASP A 52 20.47 -0.38 -3.30
N THR A 53 19.97 -1.48 -3.82
CA THR A 53 18.70 -1.54 -4.54
C THR A 53 17.74 -2.44 -3.77
N SER A 54 16.60 -1.89 -3.36
CA SER A 54 15.53 -2.68 -2.74
C SER A 54 14.86 -3.58 -3.79
N LEU A 55 14.77 -4.87 -3.48
CA LEU A 55 13.99 -5.85 -4.24
C LEU A 55 12.62 -5.97 -3.58
N SER A 56 11.58 -5.52 -4.27
CA SER A 56 10.23 -5.53 -3.70
C SER A 56 9.68 -6.95 -3.60
N ALA A 57 9.20 -7.32 -2.41
CA ALA A 57 8.40 -8.53 -2.21
C ALA A 57 7.07 -8.42 -2.94
N ALA A 58 6.56 -9.53 -3.44
CA ALA A 58 5.19 -9.59 -3.96
C ALA A 58 4.20 -9.62 -2.80
N ARG A 59 3.20 -8.72 -2.85
CA ARG A 59 2.12 -8.72 -1.87
C ARG A 59 1.20 -9.91 -2.10
N GLY A 60 0.87 -10.67 -1.05
CA GLY A 60 0.04 -11.86 -1.11
C GLY A 60 -1.34 -11.64 -1.75
N THR A 61 -1.87 -12.68 -2.34
CA THR A 61 -3.15 -12.68 -3.06
C THR A 61 -4.31 -12.85 -2.06
N ILE A 62 -5.44 -12.20 -2.33
CA ILE A 62 -6.69 -12.44 -1.59
C ILE A 62 -7.66 -13.15 -2.53
N THR A 63 -8.18 -14.31 -2.10
CA THR A 63 -9.14 -15.10 -2.88
C THR A 63 -10.42 -15.35 -2.10
N ASP A 64 -11.51 -15.61 -2.81
CA ASP A 64 -12.75 -16.10 -2.23
C ASP A 64 -12.66 -17.59 -1.85
N THR A 65 -13.77 -18.17 -1.38
CA THR A 65 -13.85 -19.58 -0.98
C THR A 65 -13.65 -20.55 -2.16
N ASN A 66 -13.90 -20.11 -3.39
CA ASN A 66 -13.80 -20.90 -4.62
C ASN A 66 -12.45 -20.71 -5.32
N GLY A 67 -11.59 -19.82 -4.83
CA GLY A 67 -10.30 -19.49 -5.44
C GLY A 67 -10.37 -18.36 -6.47
N VAL A 68 -11.50 -17.65 -6.56
CA VAL A 68 -11.60 -16.44 -7.40
C VAL A 68 -10.70 -15.36 -6.81
N VAL A 69 -9.85 -14.77 -7.63
CA VAL A 69 -8.91 -13.74 -7.21
C VAL A 69 -9.64 -12.41 -7.00
N LEU A 70 -9.66 -11.94 -5.77
CA LEU A 70 -10.29 -10.67 -5.38
C LEU A 70 -9.30 -9.51 -5.32
N ALA A 71 -8.04 -9.78 -4.97
CA ALA A 71 -6.96 -8.82 -4.99
C ALA A 71 -5.63 -9.51 -5.24
N GLN A 72 -4.84 -9.01 -6.19
CA GLN A 72 -3.49 -9.51 -6.50
C GLN A 72 -2.54 -8.39 -6.86
N SER A 73 -1.24 -8.62 -6.68
CA SER A 73 -0.21 -7.73 -7.17
C SER A 73 0.21 -8.12 -8.58
N GLY A 74 0.40 -7.13 -9.43
CA GLY A 74 0.89 -7.32 -10.78
C GLY A 74 2.05 -6.39 -11.10
N THR A 75 2.79 -6.73 -12.16
CA THR A 75 3.86 -5.88 -12.66
C THR A 75 3.29 -4.64 -13.31
N ALA A 76 3.72 -3.50 -12.84
CA ALA A 76 3.51 -2.21 -13.45
C ALA A 76 4.86 -1.53 -13.68
N TYR A 77 4.86 -0.29 -14.11
CA TYR A 77 6.08 0.46 -14.38
C TYR A 77 6.00 1.86 -13.78
N LYS A 78 7.15 2.44 -13.49
CA LYS A 78 7.29 3.86 -13.18
C LYS A 78 8.04 4.55 -14.29
N VAL A 79 7.58 5.74 -14.64
CA VAL A 79 8.25 6.63 -15.61
C VAL A 79 9.11 7.61 -14.85
N LEU A 80 10.38 7.67 -15.23
CA LEU A 80 11.41 8.46 -14.59
C LEU A 80 12.02 9.45 -15.57
N LEU A 81 12.34 10.63 -15.06
CA LEU A 81 13.05 11.67 -15.77
C LEU A 81 14.46 11.85 -15.19
N ASN A 82 15.40 12.18 -16.05
CA ASN A 82 16.72 12.65 -15.64
C ASN A 82 16.88 14.14 -16.01
N PRO A 83 16.50 15.06 -15.13
CA PRO A 83 16.60 16.50 -15.40
C PRO A 83 18.00 16.97 -15.81
N TYR A 84 19.05 16.36 -15.25
CA TYR A 84 20.42 16.67 -15.64
C TYR A 84 20.72 16.32 -17.11
N GLN A 85 20.23 15.21 -17.64
CA GLN A 85 20.39 14.86 -19.04
C GLN A 85 19.49 15.70 -19.95
N LEU A 86 18.25 15.97 -19.52
CA LEU A 86 17.30 16.80 -20.24
C LEU A 86 17.79 18.25 -20.37
N SER A 87 18.43 18.80 -19.34
CA SER A 87 19.00 20.17 -19.38
C SER A 87 20.10 20.36 -20.43
N ARG A 88 20.75 19.26 -20.86
CA ARG A 88 21.77 19.29 -21.93
C ARG A 88 21.17 19.24 -23.34
N LYS A 89 19.88 18.91 -23.46
CA LYS A 89 19.15 18.79 -24.73
C LYS A 89 17.94 19.76 -24.74
N GLN A 90 18.19 21.01 -24.45
CA GLN A 90 17.15 22.03 -24.25
C GLN A 90 16.22 22.18 -25.46
N GLU A 91 16.70 21.98 -26.68
CA GLU A 91 15.91 22.11 -27.91
C GLU A 91 14.80 21.03 -28.03
N ASP A 92 15.05 19.82 -27.49
CA ASP A 92 14.10 18.70 -27.49
C ASP A 92 13.11 18.73 -26.33
N LEU A 93 13.39 19.52 -25.27
CA LEU A 93 12.61 19.50 -24.03
C LEU A 93 11.12 19.83 -24.21
N PRO A 94 10.71 20.85 -24.99
CA PRO A 94 9.28 21.14 -25.19
C PRO A 94 8.53 19.99 -25.91
N ARG A 95 9.20 19.29 -26.83
CA ARG A 95 8.65 18.12 -27.51
C ARG A 95 8.45 16.97 -26.52
N ILE A 96 9.47 16.65 -25.73
CA ILE A 96 9.44 15.56 -24.72
C ILE A 96 8.32 15.82 -23.71
N VAL A 97 8.20 17.06 -23.22
CA VAL A 97 7.14 17.44 -22.25
C VAL A 97 5.77 17.23 -22.85
N ARG A 98 5.51 17.70 -24.07
CA ARG A 98 4.23 17.55 -24.73
C ARG A 98 3.86 16.08 -24.94
N GLU A 99 4.76 15.28 -25.50
CA GLU A 99 4.55 13.85 -25.74
C GLU A 99 4.25 13.09 -24.41
N LEU A 100 5.02 13.37 -23.35
CA LEU A 100 4.78 12.75 -22.05
C LEU A 100 3.48 13.21 -21.42
N SER A 101 3.09 14.48 -21.58
CA SER A 101 1.81 14.99 -21.11
C SER A 101 0.65 14.28 -21.79
N ASP A 102 0.71 14.14 -23.12
CA ASP A 102 -0.32 13.48 -23.90
C ASP A 102 -0.44 11.99 -23.56
N ILE A 103 0.69 11.25 -23.52
CA ILE A 103 0.70 9.80 -23.26
C ILE A 103 0.29 9.47 -21.81
N LEU A 104 0.72 10.28 -20.85
CA LEU A 104 0.52 10.00 -19.42
C LEU A 104 -0.72 10.69 -18.85
N ASP A 105 -1.43 11.49 -19.65
CA ASP A 105 -2.56 12.33 -19.20
C ASP A 105 -2.15 13.19 -17.99
N LEU A 106 -1.08 13.98 -18.16
CA LEU A 106 -0.54 14.87 -17.15
C LEU A 106 -0.50 16.31 -17.65
N ASP A 107 -0.65 17.26 -16.73
CA ASP A 107 -0.48 18.67 -17.06
C ASP A 107 0.95 18.98 -17.54
N SER A 108 1.07 19.68 -18.65
CA SER A 108 2.36 20.02 -19.28
C SER A 108 3.23 20.90 -18.37
N GLU A 109 2.62 21.77 -17.55
CA GLU A 109 3.36 22.59 -16.58
C GLU A 109 3.96 21.71 -15.48
N TYR A 110 3.21 20.72 -14.99
CA TYR A 110 3.70 19.73 -14.03
C TYR A 110 4.87 18.93 -14.61
N VAL A 111 4.73 18.39 -15.84
CA VAL A 111 5.81 17.62 -16.51
C VAL A 111 7.04 18.48 -16.70
N MET A 112 6.90 19.72 -17.16
CA MET A 112 8.00 20.68 -17.32
C MET A 112 8.70 20.94 -15.98
N LYS A 113 7.96 21.17 -14.91
CA LYS A 113 8.49 21.36 -13.56
C LYS A 113 9.31 20.16 -13.08
N GLN A 114 8.84 18.94 -13.33
CA GLN A 114 9.59 17.74 -12.98
C GLN A 114 10.84 17.56 -13.86
N ALA A 115 10.73 17.85 -15.15
CA ALA A 115 11.84 17.74 -16.11
C ALA A 115 12.97 18.74 -15.88
N THR A 116 12.68 19.86 -15.23
CA THR A 116 13.66 20.92 -14.90
C THR A 116 13.98 21.02 -13.41
N LYS A 117 13.60 20.03 -12.63
CA LYS A 117 13.73 20.04 -11.17
C LYS A 117 15.19 20.09 -10.71
N LYS A 118 15.45 21.00 -9.76
CA LYS A 118 16.76 21.22 -9.13
C LYS A 118 16.67 21.07 -7.61
N ASN A 119 17.80 20.75 -7.00
CA ASN A 119 17.93 20.72 -5.55
C ASN A 119 18.15 22.13 -4.97
N SER A 120 18.28 22.24 -3.64
CA SER A 120 18.53 23.51 -2.93
C SER A 120 19.82 24.23 -3.33
N ASN A 121 20.77 23.52 -3.95
CA ASN A 121 22.05 24.06 -4.44
C ASN A 121 22.02 24.40 -5.94
N ASP A 122 20.84 24.55 -6.54
CA ASP A 122 20.62 24.83 -7.99
C ASP A 122 21.20 23.77 -8.94
N VAL A 123 21.40 22.53 -8.46
CA VAL A 123 21.88 21.40 -9.26
C VAL A 123 20.70 20.53 -9.70
N TYR A 124 20.64 20.19 -10.99
CA TYR A 124 19.60 19.32 -11.53
C TYR A 124 19.64 17.92 -10.89
N TYR A 125 18.45 17.38 -10.56
CA TYR A 125 18.34 16.00 -10.13
C TYR A 125 18.76 15.04 -11.25
N LYS A 126 19.35 13.91 -10.87
CA LYS A 126 19.69 12.83 -11.83
C LYS A 126 18.52 11.88 -12.07
N GLU A 127 17.59 11.85 -11.13
CA GLU A 127 16.39 11.01 -11.20
C GLU A 127 15.19 11.69 -10.51
N VAL A 128 14.05 11.72 -11.19
CA VAL A 128 12.77 12.20 -10.68
C VAL A 128 11.67 11.27 -11.17
N ILE A 129 10.83 10.77 -10.29
CA ILE A 129 9.67 9.96 -10.67
C ILE A 129 8.59 10.91 -11.21
N LEU A 130 8.16 10.66 -12.46
CA LEU A 130 7.10 11.43 -13.10
C LEU A 130 5.72 10.81 -12.83
N LYS A 131 5.57 9.50 -13.07
CA LYS A 131 4.34 8.75 -12.83
C LYS A 131 4.67 7.33 -12.39
N ARG A 132 3.90 6.80 -11.47
CA ARG A 132 4.00 5.42 -10.98
C ARG A 132 2.84 4.56 -11.48
N GLN A 133 2.97 3.26 -11.36
CA GLN A 133 1.93 2.28 -11.66
C GLN A 133 1.37 2.39 -13.08
N VAL A 134 2.25 2.65 -14.03
CA VAL A 134 1.94 2.77 -15.45
C VAL A 134 1.86 1.38 -16.08
N GLU A 135 0.85 1.13 -16.89
CA GLU A 135 0.65 -0.13 -17.60
C GLU A 135 1.69 -0.32 -18.71
N ARG A 136 1.91 -1.59 -19.10
CA ARG A 136 2.95 -1.96 -20.07
C ARG A 136 2.73 -1.32 -21.44
N GLU A 137 1.48 -1.23 -21.89
CA GLU A 137 1.10 -0.66 -23.17
C GLU A 137 1.54 0.80 -23.28
N VAL A 138 1.35 1.58 -22.20
CA VAL A 138 1.77 2.98 -22.11
C VAL A 138 3.30 3.10 -22.14
N VAL A 139 4.01 2.17 -21.48
CA VAL A 139 5.47 2.11 -21.50
C VAL A 139 5.99 1.81 -22.91
N ASP A 140 5.35 0.90 -23.62
CA ASP A 140 5.74 0.53 -24.99
C ASP A 140 5.46 1.71 -25.94
N GLU A 141 4.41 2.49 -25.72
CA GLU A 141 4.18 3.74 -26.43
C GLU A 141 5.28 4.78 -26.16
N ILE A 142 5.65 5.02 -24.89
CA ILE A 142 6.75 5.92 -24.53
C ILE A 142 8.04 5.53 -25.25
N LYS A 143 8.36 4.24 -25.27
CA LYS A 143 9.56 3.72 -25.97
C LYS A 143 9.49 3.94 -27.46
N SER A 144 8.33 3.76 -28.09
CA SER A 144 8.12 3.96 -29.53
C SER A 144 8.35 5.41 -29.98
N ARG A 145 8.09 6.39 -29.11
CA ARG A 145 8.29 7.82 -29.37
C ARG A 145 9.75 8.27 -29.33
N MET A 146 10.69 7.38 -28.92
CA MET A 146 12.13 7.65 -28.88
C MET A 146 12.48 8.98 -28.18
N LEU A 147 11.97 9.19 -26.99
CA LEU A 147 12.10 10.47 -26.23
C LEU A 147 13.55 10.73 -25.73
N GLY A 148 14.46 9.83 -25.99
CA GLY A 148 15.89 9.99 -25.68
C GLY A 148 16.29 9.53 -24.29
N SER A 149 17.57 9.70 -23.95
CA SER A 149 18.19 9.15 -22.74
C SER A 149 17.78 9.81 -21.42
N GLY A 150 17.02 10.90 -21.50
CA GLY A 150 16.51 11.62 -20.30
C GLY A 150 15.17 11.09 -19.78
N VAL A 151 14.54 10.17 -20.50
CA VAL A 151 13.28 9.51 -20.13
C VAL A 151 13.52 8.00 -20.11
N TYR A 152 13.18 7.35 -19.01
CA TYR A 152 13.33 5.91 -18.87
C TYR A 152 12.22 5.34 -17.95
N THR A 153 12.10 4.02 -17.98
CA THR A 153 11.09 3.31 -17.22
C THR A 153 11.75 2.25 -16.36
N ALA A 154 11.20 2.00 -15.18
CA ALA A 154 11.65 0.93 -14.30
C ALA A 154 10.43 0.14 -13.82
N ILE A 155 10.68 -1.09 -13.37
CA ILE A 155 9.62 -1.96 -12.82
C ILE A 155 9.05 -1.32 -11.56
N ASP A 156 7.73 -1.39 -11.44
CA ASP A 156 6.94 -1.01 -10.27
C ASP A 156 5.91 -2.10 -9.98
N SER A 157 5.23 -2.05 -8.87
CA SER A 157 4.16 -2.96 -8.50
C SER A 157 2.85 -2.20 -8.37
N LYS A 158 1.76 -2.83 -8.84
CA LYS A 158 0.40 -2.29 -8.70
C LYS A 158 -0.52 -3.36 -8.13
N ARG A 159 -1.39 -2.95 -7.22
CA ARG A 159 -2.43 -3.81 -6.69
C ARG A 159 -3.65 -3.75 -7.61
N TYR A 160 -4.15 -4.91 -8.03
CA TYR A 160 -5.30 -5.06 -8.90
C TYR A 160 -6.43 -5.75 -8.15
N TYR A 161 -7.64 -5.24 -8.37
CA TYR A 161 -8.89 -5.80 -7.86
C TYR A 161 -9.75 -6.19 -9.08
N PRO A 162 -9.60 -7.44 -9.58
CA PRO A 162 -10.20 -7.86 -10.85
C PRO A 162 -11.72 -7.76 -10.87
N GLU A 163 -12.37 -7.92 -9.71
CA GLU A 163 -13.82 -7.87 -9.57
C GLU A 163 -14.38 -6.43 -9.38
N GLY A 164 -13.53 -5.41 -9.60
CA GLY A 164 -13.93 -3.99 -9.52
C GLY A 164 -14.44 -3.61 -8.14
N SER A 165 -15.68 -3.08 -8.06
CA SER A 165 -16.26 -2.61 -6.81
C SER A 165 -16.71 -3.74 -5.86
N LEU A 166 -16.72 -5.00 -6.33
CA LEU A 166 -17.15 -6.14 -5.52
C LEU A 166 -16.29 -6.28 -4.26
N PHE A 167 -16.92 -6.40 -3.10
CA PHE A 167 -16.24 -6.44 -1.80
C PHE A 167 -15.44 -5.19 -1.42
N SER A 168 -15.69 -4.03 -2.01
CA SER A 168 -14.84 -2.84 -1.86
C SER A 168 -14.56 -2.46 -0.39
N GLN A 169 -15.58 -2.42 0.48
CA GLN A 169 -15.41 -2.09 1.90
C GLN A 169 -14.75 -3.23 2.70
N LEU A 170 -14.94 -4.48 2.27
CA LEU A 170 -14.31 -5.64 2.92
C LEU A 170 -12.83 -5.70 2.58
N LEU A 171 -12.48 -5.66 1.30
CA LEU A 171 -11.10 -5.69 0.83
C LEU A 171 -10.34 -4.44 1.25
N GLY A 172 -10.93 -3.27 1.04
CA GLY A 172 -10.25 -2.00 1.14
C GLY A 172 -9.34 -1.75 -0.05
N PHE A 173 -8.29 -0.98 0.15
CA PHE A 173 -7.34 -0.61 -0.91
C PHE A 173 -5.95 -0.32 -0.33
N THR A 174 -4.95 -0.20 -1.22
CA THR A 174 -3.57 0.10 -0.85
C THR A 174 -3.14 1.50 -1.30
N THR A 175 -2.07 2.02 -0.69
CA THR A 175 -1.32 3.16 -1.24
C THR A 175 -0.62 2.78 -2.54
N VAL A 176 -0.06 3.77 -3.22
CA VAL A 176 0.85 3.56 -4.36
C VAL A 176 2.09 2.74 -3.96
N ASP A 177 2.50 2.81 -2.69
CA ASP A 177 3.63 2.03 -2.15
C ASP A 177 3.24 0.62 -1.69
N GLY A 178 1.99 0.20 -1.93
CA GLY A 178 1.51 -1.14 -1.59
C GLY A 178 1.12 -1.32 -0.12
N THR A 179 1.08 -0.26 0.69
CA THR A 179 0.63 -0.33 2.09
C THR A 179 -0.89 -0.30 2.17
N GLY A 180 -1.50 -1.23 2.90
CA GLY A 180 -2.95 -1.29 3.09
C GLY A 180 -3.49 -0.08 3.85
N GLN A 181 -4.55 0.57 3.32
CA GLN A 181 -5.16 1.77 3.91
C GLN A 181 -6.53 1.53 4.53
N ALA A 182 -7.26 0.53 4.07
CA ALA A 182 -8.61 0.19 4.57
C ALA A 182 -8.85 -1.31 4.50
N GLY A 183 -9.93 -1.79 5.11
CA GLY A 183 -10.43 -3.15 5.01
C GLY A 183 -9.41 -4.23 5.42
N LEU A 184 -9.48 -5.37 4.74
CA LEU A 184 -8.57 -6.50 4.96
C LEU A 184 -7.13 -6.16 4.53
N GLU A 185 -6.95 -5.33 3.49
CA GLU A 185 -5.63 -4.84 3.08
C GLU A 185 -4.90 -4.15 4.23
N GLN A 186 -5.59 -3.33 5.02
CA GLN A 186 -5.03 -2.68 6.20
C GLN A 186 -4.88 -3.65 7.37
N LYS A 187 -5.94 -4.41 7.68
CA LYS A 187 -5.98 -5.29 8.85
C LYS A 187 -4.89 -6.36 8.81
N TYR A 188 -4.67 -6.94 7.62
CA TYR A 188 -3.70 -7.99 7.39
C TYR A 188 -2.43 -7.51 6.68
N ASN A 189 -2.17 -6.21 6.68
CA ASN A 189 -1.01 -5.65 5.99
C ASN A 189 0.30 -6.33 6.38
N LYS A 190 0.49 -6.64 7.67
CA LYS A 190 1.69 -7.33 8.17
C LYS A 190 1.94 -8.68 7.49
N TYR A 191 0.88 -9.41 7.16
CA TYR A 191 0.98 -10.73 6.53
C TYR A 191 1.03 -10.65 5.01
N LEU A 192 0.27 -9.70 4.44
CA LEU A 192 0.18 -9.53 3.00
C LEU A 192 1.42 -8.88 2.38
N ALA A 193 2.08 -7.96 3.09
CA ALA A 193 3.12 -7.11 2.49
C ALA A 193 4.41 -7.85 2.12
N GLY A 194 4.73 -8.96 2.80
CA GLY A 194 6.03 -9.61 2.68
C GLY A 194 7.17 -8.78 3.26
N GLU A 195 8.40 -9.23 3.05
CA GLU A 195 9.62 -8.55 3.46
C GLU A 195 10.50 -8.28 2.23
N ASN A 196 10.84 -7.02 2.00
CA ASN A 196 11.65 -6.63 0.83
C ASN A 196 13.07 -7.19 0.96
N GLY A 197 13.58 -7.70 -0.15
CA GLY A 197 14.98 -8.05 -0.32
C GLY A 197 15.86 -6.82 -0.59
N ARG A 198 17.15 -7.06 -0.67
CA ARG A 198 18.17 -6.05 -0.97
C ARG A 198 19.20 -6.62 -1.94
N MET A 199 19.61 -5.80 -2.88
CA MET A 199 20.72 -6.11 -3.76
C MET A 199 21.78 -5.02 -3.61
N ILE A 200 22.91 -5.37 -3.04
CA ILE A 200 24.07 -4.50 -2.90
C ILE A 200 25.03 -4.85 -4.04
N THR A 201 25.25 -3.90 -4.94
CA THR A 201 26.12 -4.09 -6.11
C THR A 201 27.27 -3.10 -6.06
N GLU A 202 28.51 -3.56 -6.30
CA GLU A 202 29.65 -2.67 -6.49
C GLU A 202 29.53 -1.89 -7.81
N THR A 203 29.68 -0.58 -7.72
CA THR A 203 29.53 0.35 -8.86
C THR A 203 30.79 1.21 -9.01
N ASP A 204 31.01 1.70 -10.24
CA ASP A 204 32.04 2.71 -10.53
C ASP A 204 31.60 4.12 -10.08
N ALA A 205 32.47 5.09 -10.25
CA ALA A 205 32.19 6.50 -9.91
C ALA A 205 31.01 7.11 -10.72
N ASN A 206 30.51 6.44 -11.74
CA ASN A 206 29.34 6.83 -12.52
C ASN A 206 28.09 6.01 -12.15
N HIS A 207 28.12 5.25 -11.05
CA HIS A 207 27.06 4.33 -10.61
C HIS A 207 26.73 3.21 -11.62
N LYS A 208 27.71 2.76 -12.41
CA LYS A 208 27.57 1.58 -13.26
C LYS A 208 28.12 0.37 -12.53
N ALA A 209 27.36 -0.73 -12.56
CA ALA A 209 27.83 -2.00 -11.99
C ALA A 209 29.16 -2.43 -12.59
N ILE A 210 30.11 -2.81 -11.74
CA ILE A 210 31.42 -3.32 -12.15
C ILE A 210 31.24 -4.77 -12.60
N ALA A 211 31.67 -5.10 -13.81
CA ALA A 211 31.40 -6.39 -14.46
C ALA A 211 31.89 -7.63 -13.65
N TYR A 212 32.84 -7.45 -12.74
CA TYR A 212 33.36 -8.50 -11.84
C TYR A 212 33.35 -8.03 -10.38
N GLY A 213 32.55 -7.00 -10.04
CA GLY A 213 32.35 -6.52 -8.68
C GLY A 213 31.56 -7.51 -7.85
N SER A 214 31.66 -7.41 -6.54
CA SER A 214 30.87 -8.23 -5.64
C SER A 214 29.39 -7.80 -5.72
N GLN A 215 28.51 -8.80 -5.67
CA GLN A 215 27.07 -8.64 -5.58
C GLN A 215 26.55 -9.47 -4.44
N GLU A 216 25.93 -8.83 -3.47
CA GLU A 216 25.24 -9.48 -2.37
C GLU A 216 23.73 -9.32 -2.57
N ILE A 217 23.04 -10.46 -2.61
CA ILE A 217 21.59 -10.49 -2.81
C ILE A 217 20.96 -11.12 -1.60
N LEU A 218 20.06 -10.37 -0.95
CA LEU A 218 19.10 -10.90 0.00
C LEU A 218 17.75 -10.96 -0.74
N ASP A 219 17.30 -12.18 -1.00
CA ASP A 219 16.04 -12.38 -1.73
C ASP A 219 14.84 -11.84 -0.92
N PRO A 220 13.82 -11.27 -1.60
CA PRO A 220 12.59 -10.86 -0.93
C PRO A 220 11.80 -12.09 -0.45
N GLU A 221 11.09 -11.94 0.66
CA GLU A 221 10.10 -12.91 1.13
C GLU A 221 8.70 -12.40 0.79
N ASP A 222 8.00 -13.12 -0.10
CA ASP A 222 6.65 -12.75 -0.53
C ASP A 222 5.65 -12.83 0.61
N GLY A 223 4.60 -12.00 0.53
CA GLY A 223 3.51 -12.00 1.49
C GLY A 223 2.65 -13.25 1.43
N TYR A 224 2.01 -13.57 2.56
CA TYR A 224 1.07 -14.69 2.65
C TYR A 224 -0.22 -14.41 1.89
N ASP A 225 -0.73 -15.43 1.20
CA ASP A 225 -2.05 -15.39 0.60
C ASP A 225 -3.16 -15.53 1.65
N ILE A 226 -4.29 -14.88 1.40
CA ILE A 226 -5.47 -14.94 2.26
C ILE A 226 -6.63 -15.55 1.48
N LYS A 227 -7.19 -16.66 1.98
CA LYS A 227 -8.42 -17.25 1.46
C LYS A 227 -9.59 -16.86 2.36
N LEU A 228 -10.58 -16.17 1.79
CA LEU A 228 -11.79 -15.77 2.50
C LEU A 228 -12.83 -16.89 2.54
N THR A 229 -13.81 -16.72 3.39
CA THR A 229 -15.01 -17.61 3.44
C THR A 229 -16.13 -17.10 2.53
N THR A 230 -15.96 -15.91 1.95
CA THR A 230 -16.92 -15.26 1.06
C THR A 230 -17.02 -15.97 -0.29
N ASP A 231 -18.14 -15.79 -0.97
CA ASP A 231 -18.43 -16.31 -2.31
C ASP A 231 -18.79 -15.12 -3.21
N SER A 232 -18.00 -14.90 -4.25
CA SER A 232 -18.14 -13.77 -5.17
C SER A 232 -19.46 -13.76 -5.94
N VAL A 233 -20.00 -14.94 -6.23
CA VAL A 233 -21.30 -15.05 -6.89
C VAL A 233 -22.42 -14.64 -5.94
N VAL A 234 -22.39 -15.10 -4.69
CA VAL A 234 -23.40 -14.71 -3.68
C VAL A 234 -23.29 -13.22 -3.37
N GLU A 235 -22.07 -12.68 -3.29
CA GLU A 235 -21.83 -11.25 -3.08
C GLU A 235 -22.44 -10.42 -4.22
N SER A 236 -22.24 -10.80 -5.48
CA SER A 236 -22.79 -10.09 -6.63
C SER A 236 -24.33 -10.02 -6.60
N PHE A 237 -25.00 -11.09 -6.16
CA PHE A 237 -26.45 -11.07 -5.95
C PHE A 237 -26.86 -10.13 -4.81
N LEU A 238 -26.10 -10.15 -3.69
CA LEU A 238 -26.36 -9.27 -2.56
C LEU A 238 -26.19 -7.81 -2.95
N GLU A 239 -25.10 -7.45 -3.61
CA GLU A 239 -24.86 -6.07 -4.06
C GLU A 239 -25.95 -5.57 -5.01
N LYS A 240 -26.34 -6.40 -5.97
CA LYS A 240 -27.44 -6.05 -6.88
C LYS A 240 -28.74 -5.77 -6.14
N ALA A 241 -29.09 -6.62 -5.19
CA ALA A 241 -30.30 -6.44 -4.38
C ALA A 241 -30.24 -5.19 -3.50
N LEU A 242 -29.05 -4.87 -2.94
CA LEU A 242 -28.85 -3.67 -2.14
C LEU A 242 -28.89 -2.38 -2.98
N LYS A 243 -28.32 -2.40 -4.19
CA LYS A 243 -28.42 -1.27 -5.15
C LYS A 243 -29.88 -0.99 -5.53
N GLU A 244 -30.64 -2.03 -5.87
CA GLU A 244 -32.06 -1.93 -6.15
C GLU A 244 -32.86 -1.40 -4.94
N ALA A 245 -32.60 -1.94 -3.74
CA ALA A 245 -33.24 -1.49 -2.51
C ALA A 245 -32.97 -0.03 -2.21
N LEU A 246 -31.74 0.45 -2.43
CA LEU A 246 -31.34 1.83 -2.21
C LEU A 246 -32.09 2.76 -3.16
N GLU A 247 -32.19 2.42 -4.43
CA GLU A 247 -32.89 3.21 -5.46
C GLU A 247 -34.40 3.26 -5.21
N VAL A 248 -35.04 2.09 -5.02
CA VAL A 248 -36.51 1.98 -4.83
C VAL A 248 -36.97 2.73 -3.59
N ASN A 249 -36.21 2.63 -2.50
CA ASN A 249 -36.56 3.26 -1.23
C ASN A 249 -36.00 4.68 -1.08
N LYS A 250 -35.22 5.18 -2.04
CA LYS A 250 -34.50 6.46 -1.96
C LYS A 250 -33.72 6.59 -0.66
N ALA A 251 -33.06 5.49 -0.26
CA ALA A 251 -32.29 5.42 0.96
C ALA A 251 -30.87 5.99 0.73
N GLU A 252 -30.24 6.52 1.76
CA GLU A 252 -28.87 7.02 1.69
C GLU A 252 -27.85 5.86 1.68
N THR A 253 -28.19 4.77 2.39
CA THR A 253 -27.31 3.59 2.49
C THR A 253 -28.16 2.31 2.56
N ALA A 254 -27.61 1.23 2.01
CA ALA A 254 -28.15 -0.12 2.16
C ALA A 254 -27.03 -1.09 2.55
N GLN A 255 -27.32 -2.01 3.45
CA GLN A 255 -26.32 -2.94 3.99
C GLN A 255 -26.89 -4.34 4.07
N GLY A 256 -26.05 -5.34 3.81
CA GLY A 256 -26.47 -6.74 3.91
C GLY A 256 -25.30 -7.65 4.28
N ILE A 257 -25.62 -8.69 5.05
CA ILE A 257 -24.69 -9.77 5.40
C ILE A 257 -25.40 -11.10 5.26
N ILE A 258 -24.74 -12.05 4.64
CA ILE A 258 -25.20 -13.44 4.50
C ILE A 258 -24.23 -14.33 5.26
N MET A 259 -24.75 -15.09 6.21
CA MET A 259 -23.96 -15.95 7.08
C MET A 259 -24.53 -17.38 7.11
N SER A 260 -23.65 -18.37 7.13
CA SER A 260 -24.02 -19.77 7.31
C SER A 260 -24.49 -20.03 8.74
N CYS A 261 -25.76 -20.40 8.94
CA CYS A 261 -26.31 -20.74 10.26
C CYS A 261 -25.63 -21.95 10.93
N LYS A 262 -25.00 -22.83 10.13
CA LYS A 262 -24.33 -24.04 10.66
C LYS A 262 -22.92 -23.78 11.15
N THR A 263 -22.19 -22.85 10.50
CA THR A 263 -20.76 -22.69 10.73
C THR A 263 -20.37 -21.31 11.24
N GLY A 264 -21.27 -20.30 11.15
CA GLY A 264 -20.97 -18.89 11.43
C GLY A 264 -20.09 -18.21 10.36
N ARG A 265 -19.78 -18.90 9.26
CA ARG A 265 -18.97 -18.29 8.17
C ARG A 265 -19.75 -17.21 7.45
N ILE A 266 -19.12 -16.06 7.22
CA ILE A 266 -19.67 -15.00 6.39
C ILE A 266 -19.48 -15.41 4.93
N ILE A 267 -20.59 -15.47 4.19
CA ILE A 267 -20.65 -15.87 2.78
C ILE A 267 -20.63 -14.63 1.88
N ALA A 268 -21.33 -13.56 2.30
CA ALA A 268 -21.38 -12.29 1.59
C ALA A 268 -21.54 -11.13 2.58
N MET A 269 -20.99 -9.95 2.25
CA MET A 269 -21.06 -8.77 3.11
C MET A 269 -20.85 -7.50 2.28
N SER A 270 -21.90 -6.71 2.07
CA SER A 270 -21.84 -5.52 1.23
C SER A 270 -22.53 -4.32 1.87
N THR A 271 -21.98 -3.15 1.61
CA THR A 271 -22.57 -1.84 1.93
C THR A 271 -22.69 -1.03 0.64
N GLN A 272 -23.82 -0.36 0.45
CA GLN A 272 -24.06 0.55 -0.67
C GLN A 272 -24.26 1.99 -0.15
N PRO A 273 -23.69 3.02 -0.84
CA PRO A 273 -22.91 2.94 -2.09
C PRO A 273 -21.51 2.34 -1.89
N ASP A 274 -21.02 1.69 -2.94
CA ASP A 274 -19.68 1.13 -3.06
C ASP A 274 -18.69 2.08 -3.76
N PHE A 275 -17.45 1.64 -3.96
CA PHE A 275 -16.42 2.33 -4.76
C PHE A 275 -15.52 1.30 -5.45
N ASP A 276 -14.78 1.71 -6.49
CA ASP A 276 -13.78 0.84 -7.11
C ASP A 276 -12.43 0.95 -6.36
N PRO A 277 -11.92 -0.12 -5.72
CA PRO A 277 -10.61 -0.14 -5.08
C PRO A 277 -9.43 0.11 -6.04
N ASN A 278 -9.62 -0.09 -7.35
CA ASN A 278 -8.61 0.26 -8.35
C ASN A 278 -8.45 1.78 -8.53
N ASP A 279 -9.56 2.53 -8.35
CA ASP A 279 -9.59 4.00 -8.46
C ASP A 279 -10.38 4.63 -7.30
N PRO A 280 -9.91 4.52 -6.06
CA PRO A 280 -10.58 5.12 -4.92
C PRO A 280 -10.52 6.67 -5.01
N PRO A 281 -11.57 7.40 -4.58
CA PRO A 281 -11.66 8.86 -4.71
C PRO A 281 -10.69 9.59 -3.77
N ARG A 282 -9.38 9.50 -4.05
CA ARG A 282 -8.29 10.04 -3.20
C ARG A 282 -8.27 11.56 -3.13
N SER A 283 -8.85 12.24 -4.11
CA SER A 283 -8.96 13.71 -4.14
C SER A 283 -9.98 14.25 -3.13
N ASP A 284 -10.98 13.43 -2.74
CA ASP A 284 -11.98 13.76 -1.73
C ASP A 284 -11.85 12.81 -0.53
N VAL A 285 -11.09 13.25 0.46
CA VAL A 285 -10.84 12.46 1.69
C VAL A 285 -12.12 12.16 2.48
N ALA A 286 -13.10 13.07 2.45
CA ALA A 286 -14.37 12.86 3.13
C ALA A 286 -15.20 11.77 2.45
N ALA A 287 -15.32 11.83 1.13
CA ALA A 287 -15.97 10.79 0.33
C ALA A 287 -15.24 9.44 0.48
N LEU A 288 -13.92 9.42 0.40
CA LEU A 288 -13.12 8.21 0.56
C LEU A 288 -13.37 7.54 1.92
N ASN A 289 -13.34 8.30 3.01
CA ASN A 289 -13.60 7.78 4.36
C ASN A 289 -15.04 7.27 4.51
N ALA A 290 -16.01 7.95 3.92
CA ALA A 290 -17.41 7.54 3.98
C ALA A 290 -17.67 6.24 3.21
N LEU A 291 -17.09 6.10 2.01
CA LEU A 291 -17.26 4.95 1.12
C LEU A 291 -16.46 3.72 1.57
N SER A 292 -15.25 3.92 2.11
CA SER A 292 -14.40 2.80 2.57
C SER A 292 -14.81 2.24 3.93
N ARG A 293 -15.72 2.90 4.65
CA ARG A 293 -16.19 2.45 5.96
C ARG A 293 -17.11 1.24 5.83
N ASN A 294 -16.70 0.11 6.39
CA ASN A 294 -17.58 -1.06 6.51
C ASN A 294 -18.60 -0.82 7.63
N ARG A 295 -19.77 -0.28 7.27
CA ARG A 295 -20.83 0.10 8.21
C ARG A 295 -21.43 -1.09 8.95
N ILE A 296 -21.42 -2.29 8.35
CA ILE A 296 -21.97 -3.52 8.94
C ILE A 296 -21.28 -3.86 10.27
N VAL A 297 -19.98 -3.59 10.36
CA VAL A 297 -19.17 -3.89 11.57
C VAL A 297 -18.82 -2.63 12.38
N ALA A 298 -18.96 -1.43 11.81
CA ALA A 298 -18.52 -0.19 12.41
C ALA A 298 -19.67 0.64 13.01
N ASP A 299 -20.90 0.48 12.51
CA ASP A 299 -22.03 1.30 12.91
C ASP A 299 -22.96 0.54 13.86
N ALA A 300 -23.36 1.21 14.92
CA ALA A 300 -24.43 0.73 15.79
C ALA A 300 -25.79 1.17 15.24
N TYR A 301 -26.79 0.34 15.39
CA TYR A 301 -28.18 0.64 15.00
C TYR A 301 -29.17 0.10 16.03
N GLU A 302 -30.38 0.63 16.01
CA GLU A 302 -31.49 0.17 16.86
C GLU A 302 -32.15 -1.05 16.19
N PRO A 303 -31.91 -2.28 16.68
CA PRO A 303 -32.33 -3.51 15.97
C PRO A 303 -33.85 -3.75 16.05
N GLY A 304 -34.56 -3.12 16.99
CA GLY A 304 -35.97 -3.32 17.19
C GLY A 304 -36.31 -4.81 17.41
N SER A 305 -37.35 -5.31 16.74
CA SER A 305 -37.83 -6.70 16.87
C SER A 305 -36.84 -7.76 16.43
N THR A 306 -35.81 -7.43 15.63
CA THR A 306 -34.79 -8.39 15.24
C THR A 306 -33.93 -8.86 16.40
N PHE A 307 -33.79 -8.03 17.46
CA PHE A 307 -33.11 -8.41 18.71
C PHE A 307 -33.80 -9.53 19.48
N LYS A 308 -35.08 -9.78 19.21
CA LYS A 308 -35.83 -10.88 19.85
C LYS A 308 -35.28 -12.25 19.56
N ILE A 309 -34.61 -12.42 18.39
CA ILE A 309 -33.91 -13.65 18.03
C ILE A 309 -32.81 -13.93 19.05
N ILE A 310 -32.03 -12.91 19.41
CA ILE A 310 -30.93 -13.02 20.40
C ILE A 310 -31.50 -13.34 21.78
N THR A 311 -32.54 -12.61 22.19
CA THR A 311 -33.21 -12.83 23.46
C THR A 311 -33.78 -14.23 23.62
N LEU A 312 -34.43 -14.75 22.54
CA LEU A 312 -34.99 -16.09 22.53
C LEU A 312 -33.87 -17.15 22.56
N SER A 313 -32.83 -16.96 21.76
CA SER A 313 -31.67 -17.90 21.71
C SER A 313 -31.00 -17.99 23.09
N ALA A 314 -30.77 -16.86 23.75
CA ALA A 314 -30.19 -16.80 25.09
C ALA A 314 -31.09 -17.48 26.12
N ALA A 315 -32.42 -17.29 26.04
CA ALA A 315 -33.37 -17.93 26.92
C ALA A 315 -33.45 -19.46 26.78
N LEU A 316 -33.39 -19.94 25.54
CA LEU A 316 -33.31 -21.39 25.21
C LEU A 316 -32.00 -22.00 25.67
N ASP A 317 -30.87 -21.35 25.38
CA ASP A 317 -29.52 -21.84 25.71
C ASP A 317 -29.30 -21.90 27.23
N SER A 318 -29.82 -20.92 27.97
CA SER A 318 -29.78 -20.89 29.45
C SER A 318 -30.76 -21.87 30.11
N GLY A 319 -31.56 -22.60 29.33
CA GLY A 319 -32.58 -23.50 29.85
C GLY A 319 -33.75 -22.84 30.58
N LYS A 320 -33.88 -21.49 30.47
CA LYS A 320 -34.98 -20.74 31.12
C LYS A 320 -36.32 -20.96 30.42
N VAL A 321 -36.28 -21.27 29.12
CA VAL A 321 -37.49 -21.60 28.36
C VAL A 321 -37.22 -22.82 27.51
N THR A 322 -38.31 -23.55 27.19
CA THR A 322 -38.32 -24.70 26.27
C THR A 322 -39.41 -24.52 25.23
N SER A 323 -39.42 -25.31 24.17
CA SER A 323 -40.50 -25.28 23.18
C SER A 323 -41.90 -25.61 23.75
N ALA A 324 -41.94 -26.23 24.94
CA ALA A 324 -43.18 -26.61 25.62
C ALA A 324 -43.76 -25.46 26.47
N ASN A 325 -43.04 -24.36 26.63
CA ASN A 325 -43.56 -23.23 27.41
C ASN A 325 -44.75 -22.57 26.71
N GLU A 326 -45.72 -22.19 27.51
CA GLU A 326 -46.92 -21.50 27.08
C GLU A 326 -47.06 -20.15 27.80
N TYR A 327 -47.65 -19.18 27.12
CA TYR A 327 -47.80 -17.82 27.57
C TYR A 327 -49.22 -17.30 27.34
N ASN A 328 -49.62 -16.31 28.12
CA ASN A 328 -50.91 -15.65 27.92
C ASN A 328 -50.66 -14.16 27.61
N CYS A 329 -51.00 -13.74 26.39
CA CYS A 329 -50.87 -12.34 25.96
C CYS A 329 -52.17 -11.58 26.22
N GLY A 330 -52.25 -10.85 27.33
CA GLY A 330 -53.40 -10.00 27.71
C GLY A 330 -53.40 -8.61 27.08
N GLY A 331 -52.57 -8.35 26.05
CA GLY A 331 -52.49 -7.07 25.35
C GLY A 331 -51.54 -6.04 25.98
N SER A 332 -51.05 -6.28 27.18
CA SER A 332 -49.99 -5.47 27.80
C SER A 332 -49.34 -6.20 28.97
N TYR A 333 -48.09 -5.86 29.27
CA TYR A 333 -47.34 -6.38 30.40
C TYR A 333 -46.56 -5.22 31.05
N THR A 334 -46.52 -5.20 32.40
CA THR A 334 -45.80 -4.14 33.13
C THR A 334 -44.48 -4.70 33.65
N VAL A 335 -43.37 -4.05 33.34
CA VAL A 335 -42.03 -4.39 33.81
C VAL A 335 -41.42 -3.16 34.47
N ASN A 336 -41.00 -3.28 35.72
CA ASN A 336 -40.37 -2.18 36.47
C ASN A 336 -41.17 -0.85 36.44
N GLY A 337 -42.52 -0.92 36.45
CA GLY A 337 -43.39 0.24 36.38
C GLY A 337 -43.73 0.73 34.95
N GLU A 338 -43.00 0.27 33.93
CA GLU A 338 -43.26 0.63 32.56
C GLU A 338 -44.21 -0.35 31.87
N LYS A 339 -45.27 0.17 31.24
CA LYS A 339 -46.30 -0.62 30.57
C LYS A 339 -45.94 -0.85 29.10
N ILE A 340 -45.53 -2.07 28.74
CA ILE A 340 -45.28 -2.53 27.37
C ILE A 340 -46.58 -3.03 26.77
N LYS A 341 -47.00 -2.50 25.64
CA LYS A 341 -48.24 -2.87 24.95
C LYS A 341 -47.95 -3.86 23.81
N CYS A 342 -48.87 -4.80 23.64
CA CYS A 342 -48.92 -5.62 22.43
C CYS A 342 -49.42 -4.79 21.23
N TRP A 343 -48.90 -5.06 20.04
CA TRP A 343 -49.38 -4.41 18.81
C TRP A 343 -50.86 -4.76 18.50
N LYS A 344 -51.29 -5.95 18.92
CA LYS A 344 -52.71 -6.38 18.80
C LYS A 344 -53.52 -5.87 19.98
N SER A 345 -54.51 -5.09 19.71
CA SER A 345 -55.44 -4.62 20.73
C SER A 345 -56.17 -5.82 21.40
N GLY A 346 -56.12 -5.89 22.74
CA GLY A 346 -56.65 -7.03 23.49
C GLY A 346 -55.74 -8.26 23.60
N GLY A 347 -54.55 -8.24 22.93
CA GLY A 347 -53.60 -9.33 22.99
C GLY A 347 -53.94 -10.55 22.09
N HIS A 348 -53.10 -11.57 22.16
CA HIS A 348 -53.20 -12.80 21.34
C HIS A 348 -53.86 -13.95 22.16
N GLY A 349 -54.07 -13.79 23.43
CA GLY A 349 -54.57 -14.85 24.31
C GLY A 349 -53.49 -15.87 24.63
N HIS A 350 -53.93 -17.14 24.69
CA HIS A 350 -53.04 -18.27 25.00
C HIS A 350 -52.18 -18.67 23.79
N GLU A 351 -50.88 -18.70 23.97
CA GLU A 351 -49.88 -18.97 22.89
C GLU A 351 -48.78 -19.91 23.37
N THR A 352 -48.36 -20.82 22.50
CA THR A 352 -47.09 -21.54 22.68
C THR A 352 -45.91 -20.62 22.38
N LEU A 353 -44.71 -20.95 22.89
CA LEU A 353 -43.47 -20.18 22.57
C LEU A 353 -43.32 -19.97 21.06
N LYS A 354 -43.52 -21.00 20.23
CA LYS A 354 -43.47 -20.92 18.77
C LYS A 354 -44.45 -19.86 18.24
N LYS A 355 -45.69 -19.84 18.73
CA LYS A 355 -46.71 -18.94 18.24
C LYS A 355 -46.46 -17.49 18.72
N ALA A 356 -45.97 -17.34 19.95
CA ALA A 356 -45.53 -16.04 20.46
C ALA A 356 -44.42 -15.41 19.62
N VAL A 357 -43.45 -16.20 19.18
CA VAL A 357 -42.36 -15.74 18.28
C VAL A 357 -42.89 -15.39 16.88
N GLN A 358 -43.84 -16.19 16.36
CA GLN A 358 -44.45 -15.93 15.04
C GLN A 358 -45.29 -14.64 15.03
N ASN A 359 -45.92 -14.30 16.15
CA ASN A 359 -46.79 -13.12 16.30
C ASN A 359 -46.04 -11.86 16.75
N SER A 360 -44.78 -12.00 17.09
CA SER A 360 -43.90 -10.93 17.56
C SER A 360 -43.01 -10.40 16.45
#